data_f1a7adbdf19b1c05be60539e52e73df0
#
_entry.id   f1a7adbdf19b1c05be60539e52e73df0
#
_cell.length_a   1.000
_cell.length_b   1.000
_cell.length_c   1.000
_cell.angle_alpha   90.00
_cell.angle_beta   90.00
_cell.angle_gamma   90.00
#
_symmetry.space_group_name_H-M   'P 1'
#
loop_
_entity.id
_entity.type
_entity.pdbx_description
1 polymer ?
#
loop_
_entity_poly.entity_id
_entity_poly.type
_entity_poly.pdbx_seq_one_letter_code
_entity_poly.pdbx_strand_id
1 'polypeptide(L)'
;MPYEGNDETTIELRASTEAKPILLTERSTSSSSNTSFPTAFDTIGNNFTATSCPKFFDYFLADETYKSCYAVSLLLQNSNTFFKDLASAVTLDQVLDTSCSANTTACATFMTNLAANLTSSDNCGADYKLGNPTVTQAYDGMVSYEPIAKASCLEDPTTHEYCFTEAATNSTNISGYSLYLLPLGNSLPGGSRPDCNQCTQATMAVFKDFAVIKGNPLVQTYIPAAQTINIGCGPNFVNATVNVGTQSSSSSSSSPSASSLAATPPPLTVIGFLLATVLVIASIV
;
A
#
# COMPACT_ATOMS: atom_id res chain seq x y z
N MET A 1 69.69 18.73 3.04
CA MET A 1 68.79 18.86 1.86
C MET A 1 67.39 18.58 2.39
N PRO A 2 66.50 19.54 2.30
CA PRO A 2 65.14 19.46 2.85
C PRO A 2 64.22 18.77 1.88
N TYR A 3 63.25 18.01 2.36
CA TYR A 3 62.10 17.53 1.57
C TYR A 3 60.85 18.19 2.14
N GLU A 4 60.41 19.23 1.45
CA GLU A 4 59.09 19.82 1.56
C GLU A 4 58.11 19.06 0.68
N GLY A 5 56.86 18.98 1.10
CA GLY A 5 55.76 18.51 0.25
C GLY A 5 54.53 18.18 1.07
N ASN A 6 53.86 19.23 1.58
CA ASN A 6 52.46 19.18 1.98
C ASN A 6 51.59 18.83 0.76
N ASP A 7 50.70 17.87 0.92
CA ASP A 7 49.49 17.88 0.10
C ASP A 7 48.32 17.42 1.01
N GLU A 8 47.62 18.40 1.50
CA GLU A 8 46.42 18.31 2.32
C GLU A 8 45.23 18.14 1.38
N THR A 9 44.87 16.87 1.08
CA THR A 9 43.73 16.60 0.24
C THR A 9 42.44 16.75 1.08
N THR A 10 41.86 17.91 0.99
CA THR A 10 40.54 18.23 1.54
C THR A 10 39.49 17.36 0.84
N ILE A 11 38.92 16.37 1.56
CA ILE A 11 37.77 15.59 1.09
C ILE A 11 36.53 16.46 1.28
N GLU A 12 36.07 17.11 0.22
CA GLU A 12 34.74 17.73 0.17
C GLU A 12 33.68 16.64 0.26
N LEU A 13 32.96 16.62 1.39
CA LEU A 13 31.70 15.89 1.55
C LEU A 13 30.67 16.49 0.60
N ARG A 14 30.48 15.87 -0.55
CA ARG A 14 29.33 16.17 -1.41
C ARG A 14 28.06 15.88 -0.67
N ALA A 15 27.27 16.92 -0.45
CA ALA A 15 25.94 16.86 0.09
C ALA A 15 25.07 15.88 -0.70
N SER A 16 24.36 15.03 0.05
CA SER A 16 23.35 14.13 -0.43
C SER A 16 22.35 14.86 -1.31
N THR A 17 22.28 14.48 -2.57
CA THR A 17 21.27 14.97 -3.52
C THR A 17 19.90 14.51 -3.04
N GLU A 18 19.04 15.44 -2.67
CA GLU A 18 17.62 15.21 -2.39
C GLU A 18 17.01 14.40 -3.53
N ALA A 19 16.40 13.26 -3.20
CA ALA A 19 15.70 12.44 -4.16
C ALA A 19 14.52 13.25 -4.73
N LYS A 20 14.60 13.56 -6.01
CA LYS A 20 13.54 14.25 -6.76
C LYS A 20 12.30 13.36 -6.74
N PRO A 21 11.10 13.89 -6.41
CA PRO A 21 9.88 13.10 -6.44
C PRO A 21 9.66 12.56 -7.86
N ILE A 22 9.41 11.26 -7.96
CA ILE A 22 9.07 10.59 -9.22
C ILE A 22 7.72 11.11 -9.65
N LEU A 23 7.68 11.83 -10.77
CA LEU A 23 6.44 12.30 -11.38
C LEU A 23 5.78 11.11 -12.09
N LEU A 24 4.57 10.74 -11.66
CA LEU A 24 3.75 9.75 -12.38
C LEU A 24 3.39 10.34 -13.75
N THR A 25 3.94 9.78 -14.81
CA THR A 25 3.54 10.12 -16.18
C THR A 25 2.40 9.17 -16.57
N GLU A 26 1.23 9.72 -16.87
CA GLU A 26 0.12 8.91 -17.40
C GLU A 26 0.47 8.45 -18.82
N ARG A 27 0.47 7.14 -19.02
CA ARG A 27 0.67 6.53 -20.33
C ARG A 27 -0.59 6.73 -21.19
N SER A 28 -0.44 7.36 -22.34
CA SER A 28 -1.53 7.50 -23.31
C SER A 28 -1.87 6.13 -23.91
N THR A 29 -3.03 5.59 -23.54
CA THR A 29 -3.54 4.32 -24.04
C THR A 29 -3.84 4.40 -25.53
N SER A 30 -3.08 3.70 -26.36
CA SER A 30 -3.41 3.42 -27.75
C SER A 30 -3.22 1.95 -28.04
N SER A 31 -4.28 1.21 -27.95
CA SER A 31 -4.77 0.15 -28.86
C SER A 31 -5.66 -0.85 -28.12
N SER A 32 -6.91 -0.95 -28.54
CA SER A 32 -7.83 -1.96 -28.09
C SER A 32 -7.43 -3.35 -28.63
N SER A 33 -6.72 -4.13 -27.82
CA SER A 33 -6.71 -5.57 -27.96
C SER A 33 -7.88 -6.12 -27.14
N ASN A 34 -8.70 -6.99 -27.73
CA ASN A 34 -9.85 -7.64 -27.10
C ASN A 34 -9.43 -8.68 -26.03
N THR A 35 -8.46 -8.34 -25.18
CA THR A 35 -8.11 -9.19 -24.05
C THR A 35 -9.03 -8.82 -22.89
N SER A 36 -9.92 -9.72 -22.50
CA SER A 36 -10.78 -9.50 -21.32
C SER A 36 -9.91 -9.43 -20.08
N PHE A 37 -10.20 -8.48 -19.17
CA PHE A 37 -9.51 -8.40 -17.87
C PHE A 37 -9.65 -9.73 -17.11
N PRO A 38 -8.57 -10.25 -16.48
CA PRO A 38 -8.61 -11.51 -15.75
C PRO A 38 -9.66 -11.48 -14.64
N THR A 39 -10.25 -12.64 -14.37
CA THR A 39 -11.27 -12.77 -13.31
C THR A 39 -10.62 -13.24 -12.01
N ALA A 40 -10.85 -12.52 -10.93
CA ALA A 40 -10.45 -12.96 -9.60
C ALA A 40 -11.34 -14.14 -9.15
N PHE A 41 -10.77 -15.04 -8.36
CA PHE A 41 -11.48 -16.21 -7.83
C PHE A 41 -12.09 -17.11 -8.92
N ASP A 42 -11.41 -17.25 -10.05
CA ASP A 42 -11.83 -18.10 -11.17
C ASP A 42 -11.88 -19.60 -10.83
N THR A 43 -11.37 -19.98 -9.67
CA THR A 43 -11.46 -21.34 -9.10
C THR A 43 -11.81 -21.26 -7.61
N ILE A 44 -13.02 -20.82 -7.27
CA ILE A 44 -13.49 -20.86 -5.89
C ILE A 44 -13.85 -22.30 -5.49
N GLY A 45 -13.21 -22.79 -4.41
CA GLY A 45 -13.60 -24.05 -3.79
C GLY A 45 -14.89 -23.91 -2.97
N ASN A 46 -15.55 -25.03 -2.67
CA ASN A 46 -16.80 -25.06 -1.89
C ASN A 46 -16.57 -25.14 -0.37
N ASN A 47 -15.41 -24.79 0.13
CA ASN A 47 -15.02 -24.97 1.53
C ASN A 47 -15.40 -23.74 2.39
N PHE A 48 -16.70 -23.42 2.42
CA PHE A 48 -17.25 -22.37 3.28
C PHE A 48 -18.10 -22.97 4.38
N THR A 49 -18.03 -22.38 5.57
CA THR A 49 -18.86 -22.76 6.73
C THR A 49 -20.22 -22.08 6.65
N ALA A 50 -20.26 -20.81 6.27
CA ALA A 50 -21.50 -20.05 6.13
C ALA A 50 -22.07 -20.19 4.71
N THR A 51 -23.33 -20.58 4.57
CA THR A 51 -24.01 -20.67 3.25
C THR A 51 -24.25 -19.32 2.58
N SER A 52 -24.16 -18.22 3.34
CA SER A 52 -24.21 -16.84 2.82
C SER A 52 -22.93 -16.44 2.10
N CYS A 53 -21.78 -17.01 2.49
CA CYS A 53 -20.48 -16.60 1.98
C CYS A 53 -20.31 -16.84 0.46
N PRO A 54 -20.57 -18.03 -0.10
CA PRO A 54 -20.52 -18.23 -1.54
C PRO A 54 -21.44 -17.27 -2.30
N LYS A 55 -22.65 -17.03 -1.77
CA LYS A 55 -23.59 -16.07 -2.39
C LYS A 55 -23.05 -14.64 -2.42
N PHE A 56 -22.30 -14.26 -1.38
CA PHE A 56 -21.65 -12.94 -1.35
C PHE A 56 -20.55 -12.84 -2.40
N PHE A 57 -19.75 -13.90 -2.61
CA PHE A 57 -18.77 -13.95 -3.71
C PHE A 57 -19.47 -13.84 -5.07
N ASP A 58 -20.51 -14.62 -5.32
CA ASP A 58 -21.29 -14.53 -6.56
C ASP A 58 -21.84 -13.11 -6.81
N TYR A 59 -22.32 -12.46 -5.74
CA TYR A 59 -22.87 -11.12 -5.80
C TYR A 59 -21.81 -10.08 -6.19
N PHE A 60 -20.70 -9.99 -5.45
CA PHE A 60 -19.72 -8.92 -5.73
C PHE A 60 -18.93 -9.17 -7.00
N LEU A 61 -18.65 -10.40 -7.38
CA LEU A 61 -17.98 -10.73 -8.64
C LEU A 61 -18.86 -10.38 -9.88
N ALA A 62 -20.18 -10.36 -9.70
CA ALA A 62 -21.12 -9.92 -10.74
C ALA A 62 -21.32 -8.41 -10.78
N ASP A 63 -20.96 -7.67 -9.73
CA ASP A 63 -21.18 -6.22 -9.60
C ASP A 63 -20.36 -5.42 -10.62
N GLU A 64 -21.03 -4.53 -11.35
CA GLU A 64 -20.38 -3.74 -12.41
C GLU A 64 -19.40 -2.69 -11.84
N THR A 65 -19.66 -2.16 -10.64
CA THR A 65 -18.74 -1.24 -9.96
C THR A 65 -17.46 -1.97 -9.57
N TYR A 66 -17.59 -3.19 -9.04
CA TYR A 66 -16.45 -4.05 -8.77
C TYR A 66 -15.62 -4.31 -10.04
N LYS A 67 -16.26 -4.74 -11.12
CA LYS A 67 -15.59 -5.02 -12.38
C LYS A 67 -14.86 -3.81 -12.96
N SER A 68 -15.48 -2.62 -12.86
CA SER A 68 -14.89 -1.38 -13.37
C SER A 68 -13.66 -0.90 -12.59
N CYS A 69 -13.39 -1.48 -11.42
CA CYS A 69 -12.20 -1.18 -10.63
C CYS A 69 -10.95 -1.96 -11.06
N TYR A 70 -11.10 -2.98 -11.89
CA TYR A 70 -9.97 -3.75 -12.45
C TYR A 70 -8.89 -4.09 -11.42
N ALA A 71 -9.30 -4.72 -10.33
CA ALA A 71 -8.53 -4.86 -9.10
C ALA A 71 -7.42 -5.90 -9.20
N VAL A 72 -6.20 -5.50 -9.59
CA VAL A 72 -5.00 -6.35 -9.58
C VAL A 72 -4.76 -6.97 -8.20
N SER A 73 -5.08 -6.25 -7.13
CA SER A 73 -4.93 -6.74 -5.75
C SER A 73 -5.68 -8.05 -5.46
N LEU A 74 -6.79 -8.30 -6.15
CA LEU A 74 -7.58 -9.52 -6.02
C LEU A 74 -7.14 -10.61 -7.02
N LEU A 75 -6.30 -10.28 -8.02
CA LEU A 75 -5.77 -11.24 -8.97
C LEU A 75 -4.52 -11.95 -8.45
N LEU A 76 -3.65 -11.23 -7.71
CA LEU A 76 -2.31 -11.66 -7.31
C LEU A 76 -2.24 -13.04 -6.63
N GLN A 77 -3.30 -13.45 -5.92
CA GLN A 77 -3.35 -14.74 -5.21
C GLN A 77 -4.51 -15.63 -5.65
N ASN A 78 -5.44 -15.11 -6.46
CA ASN A 78 -6.74 -15.74 -6.65
C ASN A 78 -7.21 -15.79 -8.11
N SER A 79 -6.29 -15.66 -9.08
CA SER A 79 -6.62 -15.76 -10.50
C SER A 79 -5.64 -16.64 -11.25
N ASN A 80 -6.10 -17.80 -11.70
CA ASN A 80 -5.28 -18.67 -12.56
C ASN A 80 -5.04 -18.06 -13.94
N THR A 81 -5.98 -17.25 -14.43
CA THR A 81 -5.84 -16.54 -15.71
C THR A 81 -4.73 -15.51 -15.59
N PHE A 82 -4.73 -14.70 -14.53
CA PHE A 82 -3.67 -13.71 -14.29
C PHE A 82 -2.28 -14.35 -14.09
N PHE A 83 -2.21 -15.52 -13.45
CA PHE A 83 -0.95 -16.26 -13.34
C PHE A 83 -0.32 -16.61 -14.70
N LYS A 84 -1.14 -16.84 -15.71
CA LYS A 84 -0.64 -17.07 -17.08
C LYS A 84 -0.17 -15.75 -17.72
N ASP A 85 -0.85 -14.66 -17.42
CA ASP A 85 -0.49 -13.33 -17.94
C ASP A 85 0.85 -12.85 -17.37
N LEU A 86 1.20 -13.22 -16.14
CA LEU A 86 2.51 -12.92 -15.54
C LEU A 86 3.71 -13.48 -16.33
N ALA A 87 3.49 -14.46 -17.19
CA ALA A 87 4.56 -15.04 -18.03
C ALA A 87 4.88 -14.20 -19.29
N SER A 88 4.09 -13.17 -19.59
CA SER A 88 4.24 -12.36 -20.81
C SER A 88 4.13 -10.86 -20.49
N ALA A 89 5.21 -10.12 -20.69
CA ALA A 89 5.22 -8.67 -20.49
C ALA A 89 4.10 -7.98 -21.29
N VAL A 90 3.89 -8.37 -22.54
CA VAL A 90 2.87 -7.75 -23.41
C VAL A 90 1.46 -7.95 -22.87
N THR A 91 1.14 -9.17 -22.41
CA THR A 91 -0.19 -9.47 -21.87
C THR A 91 -0.39 -8.77 -20.54
N LEU A 92 0.64 -8.76 -19.71
CA LEU A 92 0.64 -8.12 -18.41
C LEU A 92 0.46 -6.60 -18.52
N ASP A 93 1.16 -5.95 -19.46
CA ASP A 93 1.00 -4.52 -19.73
C ASP A 93 -0.45 -4.18 -20.14
N GLN A 94 -1.11 -5.01 -20.95
CA GLN A 94 -2.53 -4.80 -21.31
C GLN A 94 -3.46 -4.87 -20.08
N VAL A 95 -3.18 -5.78 -19.15
CA VAL A 95 -3.91 -5.86 -17.87
C VAL A 95 -3.67 -4.59 -17.04
N LEU A 96 -2.41 -4.12 -16.97
CA LEU A 96 -2.05 -2.92 -16.22
C LEU A 96 -2.61 -1.65 -16.87
N ASP A 97 -2.55 -1.50 -18.19
CA ASP A 97 -3.19 -0.38 -18.92
C ASP A 97 -4.67 -0.27 -18.54
N THR A 98 -5.37 -1.42 -18.48
CA THR A 98 -6.77 -1.46 -18.09
C THR A 98 -6.96 -1.07 -16.61
N SER A 99 -6.17 -1.67 -15.72
CA SER A 99 -6.25 -1.41 -14.28
C SER A 99 -5.91 0.05 -13.93
N CYS A 100 -4.88 0.59 -14.56
CA CYS A 100 -4.40 1.96 -14.30
C CYS A 100 -5.35 3.03 -14.87
N SER A 101 -6.26 2.67 -15.77
CA SER A 101 -7.32 3.57 -16.24
C SER A 101 -8.47 3.77 -15.25
N ALA A 102 -8.57 2.93 -14.21
CA ALA A 102 -9.65 3.00 -13.22
C ALA A 102 -9.54 4.24 -12.32
N ASN A 103 -10.70 4.72 -11.83
CA ASN A 103 -10.72 5.76 -10.81
C ASN A 103 -10.31 5.18 -9.45
N THR A 104 -9.01 5.18 -9.17
CA THR A 104 -8.42 4.57 -7.98
C THR A 104 -9.07 5.06 -6.67
N THR A 105 -9.38 6.36 -6.55
CA THR A 105 -9.99 6.92 -5.33
C THR A 105 -11.41 6.41 -5.10
N ALA A 106 -12.24 6.40 -6.14
CA ALA A 106 -13.60 5.88 -6.04
C ALA A 106 -13.59 4.38 -5.75
N CYS A 107 -12.72 3.65 -6.43
CA CYS A 107 -12.56 2.20 -6.24
C CYS A 107 -12.00 1.84 -4.86
N ALA A 108 -11.06 2.61 -4.31
CA ALA A 108 -10.55 2.40 -2.95
C ALA A 108 -11.67 2.51 -1.90
N THR A 109 -12.55 3.51 -2.05
CA THR A 109 -13.72 3.67 -1.18
C THR A 109 -14.68 2.49 -1.33
N PHE A 110 -14.98 2.08 -2.56
CA PHE A 110 -15.83 0.94 -2.83
C PHE A 110 -15.26 -0.36 -2.24
N MET A 111 -13.97 -0.64 -2.46
CA MET A 111 -13.30 -1.85 -1.96
C MET A 111 -13.24 -1.88 -0.43
N THR A 112 -13.03 -0.73 0.23
CA THR A 112 -13.08 -0.64 1.70
C THR A 112 -14.47 -1.01 2.24
N ASN A 113 -15.54 -0.53 1.61
CA ASN A 113 -16.91 -0.87 1.98
C ASN A 113 -17.22 -2.34 1.69
N LEU A 114 -16.72 -2.87 0.58
CA LEU A 114 -16.86 -4.27 0.21
C LEU A 114 -16.17 -5.20 1.23
N ALA A 115 -14.97 -4.85 1.69
CA ALA A 115 -14.24 -5.58 2.73
C ALA A 115 -15.01 -5.60 4.07
N ALA A 116 -15.60 -4.46 4.45
CA ALA A 116 -16.45 -4.39 5.65
C ALA A 116 -17.69 -5.29 5.51
N ASN A 117 -18.33 -5.28 4.35
CA ASN A 117 -19.47 -6.16 4.06
C ASN A 117 -19.07 -7.65 4.04
N LEU A 118 -17.91 -7.99 3.46
CA LEU A 118 -17.38 -9.36 3.44
C LEU A 118 -17.30 -9.94 4.87
N THR A 119 -16.78 -9.16 5.82
CA THR A 119 -16.57 -9.60 7.21
C THR A 119 -17.81 -9.48 8.09
N SER A 120 -18.94 -9.01 7.56
CA SER A 120 -20.23 -8.97 8.25
C SER A 120 -20.71 -10.38 8.61
N SER A 121 -21.43 -10.50 9.75
CA SER A 121 -22.08 -11.74 10.18
C SER A 121 -23.06 -12.30 9.15
N ASP A 122 -23.66 -11.44 8.35
CA ASP A 122 -24.66 -11.80 7.34
C ASP A 122 -24.05 -12.37 6.07
N ASN A 123 -22.75 -12.20 5.88
CA ASN A 123 -21.99 -12.63 4.69
C ASN A 123 -20.93 -13.69 5.05
N CYS A 124 -19.64 -13.33 5.03
CA CYS A 124 -18.52 -14.26 5.26
C CYS A 124 -17.89 -14.13 6.66
N GLY A 125 -18.50 -13.38 7.59
CA GLY A 125 -17.89 -13.09 8.90
C GLY A 125 -17.56 -14.32 9.74
N ALA A 126 -18.31 -15.41 9.62
CA ALA A 126 -18.01 -16.67 10.28
C ALA A 126 -16.74 -17.32 9.70
N ASP A 127 -16.66 -17.42 8.38
CA ASP A 127 -15.52 -17.96 7.65
C ASP A 127 -14.25 -17.12 7.85
N TYR A 128 -14.39 -15.78 7.87
CA TYR A 128 -13.28 -14.85 8.16
C TYR A 128 -12.69 -15.10 9.55
N LYS A 129 -13.55 -15.25 10.58
CA LYS A 129 -13.12 -15.54 11.97
C LYS A 129 -12.43 -16.89 12.11
N LEU A 130 -12.79 -17.86 11.28
CA LEU A 130 -12.17 -19.18 11.23
C LEU A 130 -10.87 -19.19 10.41
N GLY A 131 -10.48 -18.07 9.81
CA GLY A 131 -9.29 -17.95 8.97
C GLY A 131 -9.42 -18.70 7.65
N ASN A 132 -10.63 -18.77 7.07
CA ASN A 132 -10.82 -19.38 5.75
C ASN A 132 -9.93 -18.66 4.72
N PRO A 133 -8.99 -19.36 4.05
CA PRO A 133 -8.00 -18.72 3.20
C PRO A 133 -8.60 -17.87 2.08
N THR A 134 -9.65 -18.37 1.41
CA THR A 134 -10.33 -17.65 0.33
C THR A 134 -10.92 -16.33 0.82
N VAL A 135 -11.54 -16.34 2.01
CA VAL A 135 -12.15 -15.14 2.59
C VAL A 135 -11.11 -14.17 3.09
N THR A 136 -10.03 -14.66 3.71
CA THR A 136 -8.91 -13.82 4.19
C THR A 136 -8.21 -13.15 3.01
N GLN A 137 -7.90 -13.90 1.96
CA GLN A 137 -7.28 -13.35 0.75
C GLN A 137 -8.18 -12.34 0.03
N ALA A 138 -9.50 -12.57 0.00
CA ALA A 138 -10.44 -11.59 -0.54
C ALA A 138 -10.43 -10.29 0.29
N TYR A 139 -10.49 -10.42 1.62
CA TYR A 139 -10.39 -9.28 2.53
C TYR A 139 -9.09 -8.49 2.33
N ASP A 140 -7.95 -9.19 2.35
CA ASP A 140 -6.63 -8.57 2.19
C ASP A 140 -6.49 -7.89 0.82
N GLY A 141 -6.99 -8.51 -0.25
CA GLY A 141 -7.03 -7.92 -1.58
C GLY A 141 -7.90 -6.66 -1.67
N MET A 142 -9.05 -6.65 -0.98
CA MET A 142 -9.94 -5.48 -0.95
C MET A 142 -9.33 -4.30 -0.18
N VAL A 143 -8.79 -4.53 1.03
CA VAL A 143 -8.18 -3.47 1.85
C VAL A 143 -6.85 -2.98 1.28
N SER A 144 -6.23 -3.76 0.41
CA SER A 144 -4.97 -3.45 -0.26
C SER A 144 -5.13 -2.98 -1.69
N TYR A 145 -6.38 -2.74 -2.13
CA TYR A 145 -6.64 -2.26 -3.49
C TYR A 145 -5.84 -1.00 -3.81
N GLU A 146 -5.92 0.04 -2.97
CA GLU A 146 -5.31 1.33 -3.26
C GLU A 146 -3.77 1.27 -3.31
N PRO A 147 -3.05 0.70 -2.31
CA PRO A 147 -1.60 0.59 -2.40
C PRO A 147 -1.13 -0.24 -3.59
N ILE A 148 -1.83 -1.33 -3.94
CA ILE A 148 -1.45 -2.15 -5.09
C ILE A 148 -1.74 -1.43 -6.39
N ALA A 149 -2.91 -0.80 -6.56
CA ALA A 149 -3.24 -0.03 -7.76
C ALA A 149 -2.20 1.08 -8.01
N LYS A 150 -1.83 1.84 -6.96
CA LYS A 150 -0.79 2.88 -7.08
C LYS A 150 0.59 2.31 -7.41
N ALA A 151 0.97 1.20 -6.80
CA ALA A 151 2.29 0.62 -6.99
C ALA A 151 2.43 -0.09 -8.35
N SER A 152 1.39 -0.80 -8.80
CA SER A 152 1.41 -1.52 -10.08
C SER A 152 1.36 -0.58 -11.30
N CYS A 153 0.91 0.67 -11.12
CA CYS A 153 0.88 1.68 -12.17
C CYS A 153 2.14 2.58 -12.20
N LEU A 154 3.15 2.29 -11.37
CA LEU A 154 4.43 2.97 -11.48
C LEU A 154 5.17 2.54 -12.74
N GLU A 155 5.76 3.52 -13.43
CA GLU A 155 6.63 3.29 -14.58
C GLU A 155 8.08 3.58 -14.23
N ASP A 156 9.01 2.79 -14.78
CA ASP A 156 10.43 3.11 -14.71
C ASP A 156 10.72 4.36 -15.54
N PRO A 157 11.36 5.39 -14.99
CA PRO A 157 11.57 6.67 -15.68
C PRO A 157 12.55 6.57 -16.86
N THR A 158 13.25 5.44 -17.01
CA THR A 158 14.23 5.22 -18.07
C THR A 158 13.65 4.40 -19.22
N THR A 159 12.98 3.29 -18.90
CA THR A 159 12.43 2.35 -19.88
C THR A 159 10.99 2.69 -20.27
N HIS A 160 10.27 3.40 -19.39
CA HIS A 160 8.82 3.65 -19.50
C HIS A 160 7.97 2.37 -19.47
N GLU A 161 8.53 1.29 -18.97
CA GLU A 161 7.81 0.05 -18.69
C GLU A 161 7.21 0.10 -17.28
N TYR A 162 6.15 -0.65 -17.05
CA TYR A 162 5.61 -0.78 -15.70
C TYR A 162 6.62 -1.47 -14.78
N CYS A 163 6.89 -0.84 -13.63
CA CYS A 163 7.72 -1.44 -12.58
C CYS A 163 7.23 -2.83 -12.15
N PHE A 164 5.90 -3.02 -12.18
CA PHE A 164 5.30 -4.32 -11.89
C PHE A 164 5.66 -5.36 -12.97
N THR A 165 5.58 -5.00 -14.25
CA THR A 165 5.94 -5.88 -15.36
C THR A 165 7.41 -6.28 -15.30
N GLU A 166 8.31 -5.33 -15.10
CA GLU A 166 9.74 -5.62 -14.92
C GLU A 166 9.97 -6.61 -13.77
N ALA A 167 9.32 -6.40 -12.62
CA ALA A 167 9.47 -7.27 -11.46
C ALA A 167 8.88 -8.67 -11.67
N ALA A 168 7.73 -8.77 -12.34
CA ALA A 168 7.00 -10.02 -12.51
C ALA A 168 7.62 -10.92 -13.60
N THR A 169 8.19 -10.32 -14.66
CA THR A 169 8.79 -11.04 -15.78
C THR A 169 10.29 -11.29 -15.64
N ASN A 170 10.91 -10.79 -14.56
CA ASN A 170 12.33 -11.02 -14.28
C ASN A 170 12.57 -12.47 -13.83
N SER A 171 12.84 -13.34 -14.80
CA SER A 171 13.11 -14.77 -14.54
C SER A 171 14.40 -15.03 -13.76
N THR A 172 15.31 -14.06 -13.70
CA THR A 172 16.58 -14.18 -12.96
C THR A 172 16.46 -13.74 -11.50
N ASN A 173 15.49 -12.87 -11.20
CA ASN A 173 15.26 -12.36 -9.84
C ASN A 173 13.76 -12.12 -9.56
N ILE A 174 13.11 -13.15 -9.06
CA ILE A 174 11.68 -13.07 -8.68
C ILE A 174 11.42 -12.26 -7.39
N SER A 175 12.46 -11.78 -6.70
CA SER A 175 12.32 -11.06 -5.44
C SER A 175 11.57 -9.73 -5.61
N GLY A 176 11.68 -9.10 -6.78
CA GLY A 176 10.94 -7.87 -7.11
C GLY A 176 9.44 -8.08 -7.09
N TYR A 177 8.94 -9.15 -7.69
CA TYR A 177 7.52 -9.49 -7.67
C TYR A 177 6.99 -9.71 -6.25
N SER A 178 7.80 -10.30 -5.36
CA SER A 178 7.40 -10.54 -3.97
C SER A 178 7.08 -9.25 -3.18
N LEU A 179 7.56 -8.08 -3.63
CA LEU A 179 7.20 -6.79 -3.02
C LEU A 179 5.70 -6.52 -3.13
N TYR A 180 5.08 -6.84 -4.26
CA TYR A 180 3.66 -6.59 -4.50
C TYR A 180 2.74 -7.50 -3.68
N LEU A 181 3.29 -8.50 -3.01
CA LEU A 181 2.56 -9.36 -2.08
C LEU A 181 2.59 -8.83 -0.63
N LEU A 182 3.44 -7.83 -0.32
CA LEU A 182 3.49 -7.22 1.03
C LEU A 182 2.16 -6.61 1.48
N PRO A 183 1.42 -5.85 0.61
CA PRO A 183 0.12 -5.33 0.98
C PRO A 183 -0.94 -6.42 1.25
N LEU A 184 -0.71 -7.64 0.74
CA LEU A 184 -1.58 -8.80 0.97
C LEU A 184 -1.18 -9.62 2.22
N GLY A 185 -0.35 -9.04 3.09
CA GLY A 185 0.07 -9.68 4.33
C GLY A 185 1.21 -10.70 4.18
N ASN A 186 1.76 -10.90 2.98
CA ASN A 186 2.86 -11.83 2.77
C ASN A 186 4.19 -11.15 3.07
N SER A 187 5.00 -11.76 3.93
CA SER A 187 6.37 -11.30 4.17
C SER A 187 7.29 -11.63 2.98
N LEU A 188 8.34 -10.85 2.80
CA LEU A 188 9.39 -11.23 1.84
C LEU A 188 9.95 -12.61 2.21
N PRO A 189 10.10 -13.52 1.23
CA PRO A 189 10.76 -14.81 1.47
C PRO A 189 12.18 -14.63 2.02
N GLY A 190 12.60 -15.54 2.88
CA GLY A 190 13.96 -15.51 3.42
C GLY A 190 15.02 -15.51 2.31
N GLY A 191 15.98 -14.61 2.38
CA GLY A 191 17.01 -14.47 1.36
C GLY A 191 16.62 -13.64 0.14
N SER A 192 15.40 -13.07 0.08
CA SER A 192 15.01 -12.16 -1.00
C SER A 192 15.99 -11.00 -1.16
N ARG A 193 16.29 -10.68 -2.41
CA ARG A 193 17.15 -9.57 -2.81
C ARG A 193 16.51 -8.85 -4.00
N PRO A 194 15.47 -8.02 -3.76
CA PRO A 194 14.93 -7.18 -4.83
C PRO A 194 16.03 -6.31 -5.45
N ASP A 195 15.88 -5.97 -6.72
CA ASP A 195 16.86 -5.16 -7.42
C ASP A 195 16.94 -3.75 -6.82
N CYS A 196 18.15 -3.22 -6.69
CA CYS A 196 18.41 -1.91 -6.10
C CYS A 196 18.20 -0.80 -7.15
N ASN A 197 16.97 -0.69 -7.67
CA ASN A 197 16.58 0.24 -8.73
C ASN A 197 15.51 1.23 -8.26
N GLN A 198 15.14 2.16 -9.15
CA GLN A 198 14.15 3.19 -8.86
C GLN A 198 12.74 2.59 -8.67
N CYS A 199 12.40 1.53 -9.40
CA CYS A 199 11.13 0.80 -9.24
C CYS A 199 10.95 0.26 -7.83
N THR A 200 11.98 -0.39 -7.27
CA THR A 200 11.94 -0.87 -5.88
C THR A 200 11.77 0.27 -4.88
N GLN A 201 12.49 1.38 -5.07
CA GLN A 201 12.35 2.56 -4.20
C GLN A 201 10.95 3.18 -4.27
N ALA A 202 10.41 3.36 -5.48
CA ALA A 202 9.11 3.97 -5.70
C ALA A 202 7.97 3.09 -5.15
N THR A 203 8.02 1.79 -5.40
CA THR A 203 7.06 0.81 -4.86
C THR A 203 7.04 0.86 -3.33
N MET A 204 8.22 0.82 -2.70
CA MET A 204 8.32 0.89 -1.24
C MET A 204 7.91 2.27 -0.69
N ALA A 205 8.10 3.35 -1.44
CA ALA A 205 7.61 4.67 -1.04
C ALA A 205 6.07 4.72 -1.01
N VAL A 206 5.40 4.14 -2.01
CA VAL A 206 3.93 3.97 -2.00
C VAL A 206 3.52 3.15 -0.77
N PHE A 207 4.10 1.98 -0.56
CA PHE A 207 3.72 1.10 0.55
C PHE A 207 3.95 1.71 1.93
N LYS A 208 4.98 2.55 2.08
CA LYS A 208 5.24 3.32 3.30
C LYS A 208 4.04 4.15 3.72
N ASP A 209 3.39 4.81 2.76
CA ASP A 209 2.27 5.71 3.04
C ASP A 209 1.01 4.96 3.51
N PHE A 210 0.89 3.67 3.18
CA PHE A 210 -0.18 2.79 3.67
C PHE A 210 0.20 1.98 4.92
N ALA A 211 1.48 1.77 5.17
CA ALA A 211 1.95 1.09 6.37
C ALA A 211 1.62 1.85 7.67
N VAL A 212 1.38 3.16 7.60
CA VAL A 212 0.94 3.97 8.75
C VAL A 212 -0.53 3.77 9.09
N ILE A 213 -1.35 3.20 8.18
CA ILE A 213 -2.80 3.05 8.33
C ILE A 213 -3.10 1.79 9.14
N LYS A 214 -3.77 1.97 10.29
CA LYS A 214 -4.17 0.86 11.16
C LYS A 214 -5.12 -0.09 10.41
N GLY A 215 -4.83 -1.40 10.50
CA GLY A 215 -5.63 -2.45 9.86
C GLY A 215 -5.20 -2.79 8.44
N ASN A 216 -4.28 -2.01 7.83
CA ASN A 216 -3.67 -2.40 6.57
C ASN A 216 -2.63 -3.52 6.83
N PRO A 217 -2.56 -4.59 6.02
CA PRO A 217 -1.57 -5.66 6.19
C PRO A 217 -0.11 -5.17 6.16
N LEU A 218 0.17 -4.06 5.47
CA LEU A 218 1.50 -3.44 5.44
C LEU A 218 2.02 -3.02 6.83
N VAL A 219 1.15 -2.86 7.83
CA VAL A 219 1.56 -2.62 9.22
C VAL A 219 2.51 -3.72 9.73
N GLN A 220 2.31 -4.96 9.28
CA GLN A 220 3.10 -6.12 9.68
C GLN A 220 4.28 -6.38 8.74
N THR A 221 4.12 -6.10 7.44
CA THR A 221 5.05 -6.58 6.41
C THR A 221 6.05 -5.53 5.96
N TYR A 222 5.72 -4.23 6.10
CA TYR A 222 6.55 -3.15 5.53
C TYR A 222 7.94 -3.04 6.18
N ILE A 223 8.01 -2.91 7.51
CA ILE A 223 9.31 -2.69 8.20
C ILE A 223 10.29 -3.86 8.00
N PRO A 224 9.88 -5.14 8.17
CA PRO A 224 10.78 -6.26 7.89
C PRO A 224 11.28 -6.28 6.44
N ALA A 225 10.40 -5.95 5.48
CA ALA A 225 10.77 -5.87 4.08
C ALA A 225 11.77 -4.74 3.81
N ALA A 226 11.51 -3.52 4.33
CA ALA A 226 12.39 -2.36 4.20
C ALA A 226 13.79 -2.64 4.80
N GLN A 227 13.85 -3.30 5.94
CA GLN A 227 15.13 -3.71 6.55
C GLN A 227 15.88 -4.72 5.67
N THR A 228 15.18 -5.72 5.12
CA THR A 228 15.77 -6.71 4.22
C THR A 228 16.33 -6.06 2.95
N ILE A 229 15.60 -5.12 2.37
CA ILE A 229 16.04 -4.36 1.19
C ILE A 229 17.27 -3.52 1.53
N ASN A 230 17.27 -2.81 2.66
CA ASN A 230 18.42 -2.00 3.08
C ASN A 230 19.68 -2.83 3.37
N ILE A 231 19.54 -4.08 3.80
CA ILE A 231 20.69 -5.00 3.93
C ILE A 231 21.31 -5.29 2.55
N GLY A 232 20.49 -5.43 1.52
CA GLY A 232 20.97 -5.73 0.15
C GLY A 232 21.44 -4.51 -0.62
N CYS A 233 20.70 -3.39 -0.52
CA CYS A 233 20.89 -2.21 -1.36
C CYS A 233 21.62 -1.05 -0.67
N GLY A 234 21.96 -1.22 0.60
CA GLY A 234 22.64 -0.20 1.40
C GLY A 234 21.71 0.54 2.37
N PRO A 235 22.28 1.17 3.39
CA PRO A 235 21.51 1.86 4.42
C PRO A 235 20.71 3.02 3.82
N ASN A 236 19.45 3.16 4.25
CA ASN A 236 18.53 4.20 3.80
C ASN A 236 18.13 4.13 2.30
N PHE A 237 18.36 3.02 1.62
CA PHE A 237 17.85 2.81 0.25
C PHE A 237 16.33 2.95 0.21
N VAL A 238 15.62 2.38 1.21
CA VAL A 238 14.21 2.65 1.49
C VAL A 238 14.03 3.07 2.96
N ASN A 239 12.96 3.81 3.26
CA ASN A 239 12.72 4.29 4.62
C ASN A 239 12.18 3.16 5.53
N ALA A 240 13.01 2.70 6.47
CA ALA A 240 12.68 1.68 7.46
C ALA A 240 12.31 2.25 8.84
N THR A 241 12.13 3.58 8.99
CA THR A 241 11.90 4.25 10.30
C THR A 241 10.48 4.81 10.45
N VAL A 242 9.51 4.20 9.78
CA VAL A 242 8.11 4.63 9.76
C VAL A 242 7.37 4.14 11.01
N ASN A 243 6.53 4.99 11.59
CA ASN A 243 5.62 4.60 12.67
C ASN A 243 4.37 3.92 12.09
N VAL A 244 4.42 2.60 11.98
CA VAL A 244 3.34 1.81 11.37
C VAL A 244 2.07 1.79 12.22
N GLY A 245 0.90 1.74 11.58
CA GLY A 245 -0.40 1.57 12.24
C GLY A 245 -0.81 2.74 13.15
N THR A 246 -0.27 3.94 12.96
CA THR A 246 -0.55 5.11 13.83
C THR A 246 -1.74 5.94 13.37
N GLN A 247 -2.16 5.80 12.10
CA GLN A 247 -3.26 6.57 11.52
C GLN A 247 -4.51 5.71 11.37
N SER A 248 -5.68 6.29 11.67
CA SER A 248 -6.96 5.66 11.33
C SER A 248 -7.24 5.85 9.84
N SER A 249 -7.90 4.88 9.21
CA SER A 249 -8.37 4.98 7.83
C SER A 249 -9.55 5.97 7.76
N SER A 250 -9.26 7.27 7.84
CA SER A 250 -10.21 8.33 7.56
C SER A 250 -9.78 9.00 6.27
N SER A 251 -10.69 9.07 5.32
CA SER A 251 -10.58 9.78 4.05
C SER A 251 -9.58 10.95 4.09
N SER A 252 -8.55 10.88 3.27
CA SER A 252 -7.57 11.95 3.07
C SER A 252 -8.24 13.18 2.46
N SER A 253 -8.75 14.06 3.32
CA SER A 253 -8.95 15.46 2.97
C SER A 253 -7.60 16.15 3.18
N SER A 254 -6.87 16.38 2.11
CA SER A 254 -5.69 17.23 2.08
C SER A 254 -6.10 18.66 2.42
N SER A 255 -5.91 19.06 3.68
CA SER A 255 -5.96 20.47 4.07
C SER A 255 -4.58 21.07 3.82
N PRO A 256 -4.47 22.18 3.08
CA PRO A 256 -3.20 22.89 2.95
C PRO A 256 -2.80 23.46 4.32
N SER A 257 -1.58 23.19 4.73
CA SER A 257 -0.98 23.76 5.95
C SER A 257 -0.96 25.29 5.84
N ALA A 258 -1.87 25.95 6.53
CA ALA A 258 -1.80 27.38 6.73
C ALA A 258 -0.68 27.68 7.72
N SER A 259 0.31 28.42 7.26
CA SER A 259 1.41 28.97 8.07
C SER A 259 0.82 29.82 9.20
N SER A 260 1.01 29.40 10.45
CA SER A 260 0.62 30.15 11.64
C SER A 260 1.53 31.38 11.78
N LEU A 261 0.98 32.54 11.49
CA LEU A 261 1.52 33.82 11.95
C LEU A 261 1.35 33.88 13.48
N ALA A 262 2.46 34.04 14.17
CA ALA A 262 2.50 34.23 15.61
C ALA A 262 1.75 35.50 16.00
N ALA A 263 0.65 35.35 16.74
CA ALA A 263 -0.03 36.43 17.42
C ALA A 263 0.47 36.46 18.87
N THR A 264 1.03 37.60 19.27
CA THR A 264 1.42 37.96 20.64
C THR A 264 0.21 38.01 21.56
N PRO A 265 0.30 37.51 22.83
CA PRO A 265 -0.80 37.60 23.78
C PRO A 265 -0.92 39.01 24.42
N PRO A 266 -2.13 39.52 24.71
CA PRO A 266 -2.34 40.73 25.47
C PRO A 266 -2.18 40.49 26.99
N PRO A 267 -1.94 41.56 27.80
CA PRO A 267 -1.54 41.44 29.19
C PRO A 267 -2.72 41.10 30.12
N LEU A 268 -2.38 40.36 31.17
CA LEU A 268 -3.22 39.96 32.29
C LEU A 268 -3.88 41.16 32.99
N THR A 269 -5.20 41.18 33.09
CA THR A 269 -5.93 41.93 34.13
C THR A 269 -6.40 40.94 35.18
N VAL A 270 -5.88 41.16 36.38
CA VAL A 270 -6.27 40.49 37.64
C VAL A 270 -7.61 41.04 38.06
N ILE A 271 -8.62 40.23 38.25
CA ILE A 271 -9.80 40.54 39.07
C ILE A 271 -10.05 39.31 39.93
N GLY A 272 -9.85 39.52 41.24
CA GLY A 272 -10.10 38.56 42.28
C GLY A 272 -11.58 38.48 42.71
N PHE A 273 -11.81 37.65 43.72
CA PHE A 273 -13.03 37.39 44.50
C PHE A 273 -13.75 36.11 44.08
N LEU A 274 -14.19 35.22 44.92
CA LEU A 274 -14.30 35.03 46.40
C LEU A 274 -14.56 33.53 46.68
N LEU A 275 -14.14 33.09 47.80
CA LEU A 275 -14.47 31.85 48.50
C LEU A 275 -15.97 31.61 48.67
N ALA A 276 -16.42 30.38 48.48
CA ALA A 276 -17.53 29.82 49.20
C ALA A 276 -17.32 28.32 49.42
N THR A 277 -16.90 28.01 50.61
CA THR A 277 -16.91 26.70 51.26
C THR A 277 -18.36 26.28 51.54
N VAL A 278 -18.73 25.06 51.16
CA VAL A 278 -19.84 24.35 51.83
C VAL A 278 -19.41 22.89 52.02
N LEU A 279 -19.15 22.63 53.29
CA LEU A 279 -19.05 21.33 53.92
C LEU A 279 -20.50 20.84 54.17
N VAL A 280 -20.84 19.62 53.76
CA VAL A 280 -21.89 18.84 54.41
C VAL A 280 -21.48 17.40 54.52
N ILE A 281 -21.41 17.01 55.73
CA ILE A 281 -21.11 15.83 56.47
C ILE A 281 -22.18 14.75 56.29
N ALA A 282 -21.69 13.50 56.14
CA ALA A 282 -22.10 12.22 56.73
C ALA A 282 -23.60 11.87 56.95
N SER A 283 -24.02 10.67 56.64
CA SER A 283 -24.22 9.54 57.60
C SER A 283 -25.01 8.42 56.89
N ILE A 284 -24.45 7.21 56.88
CA ILE A 284 -24.85 6.02 57.63
C ILE A 284 -26.36 5.62 57.43
N VAL A 285 -26.62 4.56 56.75
CA VAL A 285 -27.07 3.26 57.18
C VAL A 285 -26.81 2.24 56.11
#